data_cadbf3d3885d8d87b7eb4f2feac98b5e
#
_entry.id   cadbf3d3885d8d87b7eb4f2feac98b5e
#
_cell.length_a   1.000
_cell.length_b   1.000
_cell.length_c   1.000
_cell.angle_alpha   90.00
_cell.angle_beta   90.00
_cell.angle_gamma   90.00
#
_symmetry.space_group_name_H-M   'P 1'
#
loop_
_entity.id
_entity.type
_entity.pdbx_description
1 polymer ?
#
loop_
_entity_poly.entity_id
_entity_poly.type
_entity_poly.pdbx_seq_one_letter_code
_entity_poly.pdbx_strand_id
1 'polypeptide(L)'
;MRLHYTAVGIQNVSRMALVRDDYMKDIDKLALSMRYAVWNCSLDLPVKLVAVSEGGIGGWCLGGGDEHLRICREVAPEIPGRETEALGELAKELGVYIIAQMVAKDPELMEDRVFNIAFVIDPQGRVVHKHYKTAFYQREPNTAPSDIWNIYLRKYGDDPLRLFQAIFPVARTEIGNIGTLICAE
;
A
#
# COMPACT_ATOMS: atom_id res chain seq x y z
N MET A 1 28.68 -0.18 7.20
CA MET A 1 28.85 -0.74 5.85
C MET A 1 27.57 -0.44 5.06
N ARG A 2 27.65 0.15 3.86
CA ARG A 2 26.46 0.36 3.04
C ARG A 2 26.01 -0.99 2.47
N LEU A 3 24.75 -1.34 2.65
CA LEU A 3 24.16 -2.54 2.05
C LEU A 3 23.91 -2.24 0.56
N HIS A 4 24.48 -3.04 -0.33
CA HIS A 4 24.21 -2.99 -1.75
C HIS A 4 23.15 -4.05 -2.08
N TYR A 5 22.07 -3.67 -2.73
CA TYR A 5 20.98 -4.57 -3.08
C TYR A 5 20.28 -4.10 -4.35
N THR A 6 19.52 -4.99 -4.96
CA THR A 6 18.64 -4.69 -6.08
C THR A 6 17.24 -4.35 -5.56
N ALA A 7 16.66 -3.26 -6.08
CA ALA A 7 15.24 -2.93 -5.93
C ALA A 7 14.53 -3.20 -7.25
N VAL A 8 13.37 -3.86 -7.19
CA VAL A 8 12.57 -4.24 -8.37
C VAL A 8 11.23 -3.52 -8.34
N GLY A 9 10.90 -2.83 -9.44
CA GLY A 9 9.57 -2.27 -9.68
C GLY A 9 8.74 -3.23 -10.54
N ILE A 10 7.52 -3.55 -10.12
CA ILE A 10 6.57 -4.35 -10.89
C ILE A 10 5.41 -3.46 -11.32
N GLN A 11 5.25 -3.33 -12.62
CA GLN A 11 4.08 -2.72 -13.21
C GLN A 11 3.23 -3.82 -13.82
N ASN A 12 2.03 -3.99 -13.30
CA ASN A 12 1.04 -4.93 -13.81
C ASN A 12 -0.19 -4.19 -14.30
N VAL A 13 -1.01 -4.87 -15.05
CA VAL A 13 -2.34 -4.41 -15.44
C VAL A 13 -3.33 -4.98 -14.46
N SER A 14 -3.99 -4.13 -13.69
CA SER A 14 -5.12 -4.52 -12.88
C SER A 14 -6.39 -3.81 -13.35
N ARG A 15 -7.52 -4.34 -12.95
CA ARG A 15 -8.84 -3.76 -13.20
C ARG A 15 -9.47 -3.41 -11.85
N MET A 16 -10.37 -2.45 -11.85
CA MET A 16 -11.13 -2.13 -10.64
C MET A 16 -11.78 -3.41 -10.09
N ALA A 17 -11.52 -3.70 -8.83
CA ALA A 17 -12.15 -4.80 -8.13
C ALA A 17 -13.66 -4.55 -8.00
N LEU A 18 -14.47 -5.50 -8.43
CA LEU A 18 -15.93 -5.46 -8.32
C LEU A 18 -16.44 -6.35 -7.19
N VAL A 19 -15.64 -7.32 -6.78
CA VAL A 19 -15.86 -8.21 -5.63
C VAL A 19 -14.58 -8.34 -4.82
N ARG A 20 -14.71 -8.70 -3.56
CA ARG A 20 -13.57 -8.82 -2.62
C ARG A 20 -12.47 -9.75 -3.13
N ASP A 21 -12.84 -10.86 -3.76
CA ASP A 21 -11.87 -11.83 -4.26
C ASP A 21 -11.04 -11.36 -5.46
N ASP A 22 -11.39 -10.25 -6.09
CA ASP A 22 -10.59 -9.71 -7.19
C ASP A 22 -9.23 -9.21 -6.70
N TYR A 23 -9.15 -8.72 -5.45
CA TYR A 23 -7.88 -8.37 -4.82
C TYR A 23 -6.94 -9.56 -4.70
N MET A 24 -7.47 -10.72 -4.27
CA MET A 24 -6.66 -11.94 -4.16
C MET A 24 -6.19 -12.44 -5.51
N LYS A 25 -7.04 -12.36 -6.56
CA LYS A 25 -6.64 -12.71 -7.94
C LYS A 25 -5.48 -11.87 -8.45
N ASP A 26 -5.47 -10.56 -8.11
CA ASP A 26 -4.34 -9.69 -8.47
C ASP A 26 -3.08 -10.05 -7.68
N ILE A 27 -3.21 -10.37 -6.38
CA ILE A 27 -2.09 -10.82 -5.53
C ILE A 27 -1.51 -12.13 -6.07
N ASP A 28 -2.32 -13.10 -6.47
CA ASP A 28 -1.85 -14.36 -7.07
C ASP A 28 -1.02 -14.13 -8.34
N LYS A 29 -1.47 -13.23 -9.22
CA LYS A 29 -0.71 -12.84 -10.42
C LYS A 29 0.60 -12.14 -10.07
N LEU A 30 0.53 -11.22 -9.11
CA LEU A 30 1.71 -10.51 -8.63
C LEU A 30 2.71 -11.45 -7.98
N ALA A 31 2.27 -12.45 -7.23
CA ALA A 31 3.14 -13.43 -6.59
C ALA A 31 4.00 -14.18 -7.62
N LEU A 32 3.42 -14.59 -8.75
CA LEU A 32 4.18 -15.20 -9.84
C LEU A 32 5.22 -14.24 -10.42
N SER A 33 4.80 -12.98 -10.69
CA SER A 33 5.70 -11.95 -11.22
C SER A 33 6.84 -11.62 -10.25
N MET A 34 6.55 -11.55 -8.95
CA MET A 34 7.54 -11.27 -7.91
C MET A 34 8.56 -12.41 -7.79
N ARG A 35 8.11 -13.67 -7.74
CA ARG A 35 9.01 -14.84 -7.70
C ARG A 35 9.96 -14.85 -8.88
N TYR A 36 9.44 -14.63 -10.09
CA TYR A 36 10.25 -14.58 -11.29
C TYR A 36 11.23 -13.40 -11.28
N ALA A 37 10.75 -12.21 -10.92
CA ALA A 37 11.58 -11.02 -10.88
C ALA A 37 12.69 -11.10 -9.83
N VAL A 38 12.39 -11.58 -8.62
CA VAL A 38 13.39 -11.79 -7.56
C VAL A 38 14.42 -12.81 -7.99
N TRP A 39 14.00 -13.95 -8.55
CA TRP A 39 14.93 -14.96 -9.05
C TRP A 39 15.85 -14.40 -10.14
N ASN A 40 15.28 -13.74 -11.14
CA ASN A 40 16.04 -13.25 -12.31
C ASN A 40 16.94 -12.04 -11.98
N CYS A 41 16.49 -11.14 -11.09
CA CYS A 41 17.24 -9.94 -10.74
C CYS A 41 18.24 -10.12 -9.61
N SER A 42 18.33 -11.31 -9.00
CA SER A 42 19.27 -11.61 -7.91
C SER A 42 20.62 -12.16 -8.38
N LEU A 43 20.95 -12.07 -9.68
CA LEU A 43 22.16 -12.66 -10.24
C LEU A 43 23.45 -12.00 -9.72
N ASP A 44 23.45 -10.67 -9.59
CA ASP A 44 24.64 -9.92 -9.16
C ASP A 44 24.52 -9.45 -7.70
N LEU A 45 23.36 -8.91 -7.33
CA LEU A 45 23.07 -8.41 -5.99
C LEU A 45 21.73 -8.98 -5.50
N PRO A 46 21.62 -9.27 -4.19
CA PRO A 46 20.34 -9.78 -3.67
C PRO A 46 19.22 -8.76 -3.87
N VAL A 47 18.06 -9.19 -4.34
CA VAL A 47 16.86 -8.37 -4.30
C VAL A 47 16.42 -8.24 -2.84
N LYS A 48 16.22 -7.01 -2.36
CA LYS A 48 15.74 -6.72 -1.00
C LYS A 48 14.46 -5.91 -0.96
N LEU A 49 14.07 -5.32 -2.08
CA LEU A 49 12.88 -4.48 -2.19
C LEU A 49 12.14 -4.79 -3.48
N VAL A 50 10.84 -5.03 -3.37
CA VAL A 50 9.91 -5.12 -4.50
C VAL A 50 8.83 -4.07 -4.31
N ALA A 51 8.61 -3.24 -5.33
CA ALA A 51 7.57 -2.23 -5.32
C ALA A 51 6.55 -2.49 -6.42
N VAL A 52 5.28 -2.39 -6.08
CA VAL A 52 4.15 -2.50 -7.01
C VAL A 52 3.58 -1.11 -7.27
N SER A 53 3.22 -0.82 -8.51
CA SER A 53 2.64 0.47 -8.89
C SER A 53 1.28 0.73 -8.24
N GLU A 54 0.89 2.01 -8.14
CA GLU A 54 -0.48 2.39 -7.79
C GLU A 54 -1.48 1.69 -8.71
N GLY A 55 -2.58 1.21 -8.15
CA GLY A 55 -3.59 0.44 -8.87
C GLY A 55 -3.19 -0.99 -9.22
N GLY A 56 -2.02 -1.45 -8.78
CA GLY A 56 -1.54 -2.81 -9.05
C GLY A 56 -2.35 -3.90 -8.35
N ILE A 57 -3.07 -3.57 -7.29
CA ILE A 57 -3.95 -4.47 -6.54
C ILE A 57 -5.32 -3.83 -6.42
N GLY A 58 -6.34 -4.46 -6.98
CA GLY A 58 -7.72 -3.99 -6.95
C GLY A 58 -8.02 -2.78 -7.87
N GLY A 59 -7.02 -2.31 -8.64
CA GLY A 59 -7.16 -1.19 -9.56
C GLY A 59 -7.45 0.15 -8.90
N TRP A 60 -7.95 1.08 -9.70
CA TRP A 60 -8.38 2.39 -9.24
C TRP A 60 -9.90 2.44 -9.11
N CYS A 61 -10.36 2.94 -7.99
CA CYS A 61 -11.74 3.36 -7.85
C CYS A 61 -11.89 4.76 -8.47
N LEU A 62 -11.94 4.81 -9.80
CA LEU A 62 -12.17 6.04 -10.55
C LEU A 62 -13.60 6.05 -11.07
N GLY A 63 -14.33 7.06 -10.78
CA GLY A 63 -15.64 7.23 -11.35
C GLY A 63 -16.50 8.21 -10.56
N GLY A 64 -17.27 9.01 -11.29
CA GLY A 64 -18.19 9.95 -10.69
C GLY A 64 -19.54 9.30 -10.46
N GLY A 65 -19.79 8.76 -9.28
CA GLY A 65 -21.12 8.30 -8.94
C GLY A 65 -21.18 7.53 -7.63
N ASP A 66 -22.34 7.59 -7.01
CA ASP A 66 -22.61 6.91 -5.73
C ASP A 66 -22.41 5.39 -5.83
N GLU A 67 -22.65 4.81 -6.99
CA GLU A 67 -22.48 3.38 -7.26
C GLU A 67 -21.00 2.96 -7.15
N HIS A 68 -20.07 3.73 -7.72
CA HIS A 68 -18.65 3.46 -7.61
C HIS A 68 -18.17 3.56 -6.16
N LEU A 69 -18.62 4.59 -5.46
CA LEU A 69 -18.27 4.76 -4.04
C LEU A 69 -18.84 3.63 -3.19
N ARG A 70 -20.05 3.17 -3.48
CA ARG A 70 -20.68 2.02 -2.82
C ARG A 70 -19.85 0.75 -3.03
N ILE A 71 -19.51 0.41 -4.28
CA ILE A 71 -18.68 -0.74 -4.60
C ILE A 71 -17.34 -0.67 -3.85
N CYS A 72 -16.66 0.46 -3.91
CA CYS A 72 -15.39 0.62 -3.20
C CYS A 72 -15.51 0.38 -1.69
N ARG A 73 -16.57 0.90 -1.06
CA ARG A 73 -16.81 0.68 0.37
C ARG A 73 -17.14 -0.78 0.71
N GLU A 74 -17.90 -1.45 -0.15
CA GLU A 74 -18.31 -2.85 0.06
C GLU A 74 -17.13 -3.83 -0.15
N VAL A 75 -16.32 -3.61 -1.19
CA VAL A 75 -15.27 -4.56 -1.58
C VAL A 75 -13.89 -4.25 -1.00
N ALA A 76 -13.65 -3.01 -0.53
CA ALA A 76 -12.34 -2.60 -0.03
C ALA A 76 -11.84 -3.49 1.12
N PRO A 77 -10.60 -3.97 1.04
CA PRO A 77 -9.95 -4.72 2.10
C PRO A 77 -9.67 -3.84 3.33
N GLU A 78 -9.35 -4.50 4.43
CA GLU A 78 -8.77 -3.87 5.60
C GLU A 78 -7.24 -4.03 5.60
N ILE A 79 -6.53 -3.05 6.14
CA ILE A 79 -5.08 -3.12 6.36
C ILE A 79 -4.79 -2.89 7.86
N PRO A 80 -4.23 -3.91 8.57
CA PRO A 80 -3.91 -5.27 8.09
C PRO A 80 -5.15 -6.14 7.84
N GLY A 81 -5.01 -7.14 6.98
CA GLY A 81 -6.07 -8.10 6.66
C GLY A 81 -5.58 -9.20 5.71
N ARG A 82 -6.51 -10.03 5.21
CA ARG A 82 -6.25 -11.20 4.37
C ARG A 82 -5.27 -10.91 3.22
N GLU A 83 -5.41 -9.77 2.57
CA GLU A 83 -4.59 -9.38 1.41
C GLU A 83 -3.15 -9.05 1.83
N THR A 84 -2.99 -8.34 2.93
CA THR A 84 -1.66 -8.04 3.48
C THR A 84 -1.02 -9.28 4.12
N GLU A 85 -1.80 -10.21 4.65
CA GLU A 85 -1.30 -11.51 5.13
C GLU A 85 -0.74 -12.34 3.97
N ALA A 86 -1.46 -12.44 2.84
CA ALA A 86 -0.99 -13.15 1.65
C ALA A 86 0.31 -12.54 1.08
N LEU A 87 0.39 -11.21 1.01
CA LEU A 87 1.63 -10.52 0.64
C LEU A 87 2.73 -10.70 1.69
N GLY A 88 2.36 -10.83 2.96
CA GLY A 88 3.28 -11.10 4.07
C GLY A 88 3.93 -12.47 3.95
N GLU A 89 3.19 -13.50 3.60
CA GLU A 89 3.75 -14.84 3.34
C GLU A 89 4.71 -14.80 2.13
N LEU A 90 4.37 -14.05 1.10
CA LEU A 90 5.25 -13.86 -0.06
C LEU A 90 6.53 -13.09 0.31
N ALA A 91 6.43 -12.07 1.15
CA ALA A 91 7.58 -11.31 1.65
C ALA A 91 8.54 -12.19 2.46
N LYS A 92 8.00 -13.08 3.30
CA LYS A 92 8.78 -14.10 4.04
C LYS A 92 9.46 -15.08 3.10
N GLU A 93 8.71 -15.65 2.16
CA GLU A 93 9.20 -16.62 1.18
C GLU A 93 10.40 -16.05 0.40
N LEU A 94 10.28 -14.80 -0.06
CA LEU A 94 11.29 -14.16 -0.91
C LEU A 94 12.40 -13.45 -0.13
N GLY A 95 12.24 -13.22 1.17
CA GLY A 95 13.18 -12.49 2.00
C GLY A 95 13.33 -11.01 1.62
N VAL A 96 12.22 -10.37 1.18
CA VAL A 96 12.19 -9.01 0.64
C VAL A 96 11.20 -8.11 1.38
N TYR A 97 11.44 -6.81 1.32
CA TYR A 97 10.40 -5.82 1.61
C TYR A 97 9.47 -5.70 0.40
N ILE A 98 8.16 -5.61 0.65
CA ILE A 98 7.17 -5.36 -0.41
C ILE A 98 6.52 -4.00 -0.15
N ILE A 99 6.60 -3.11 -1.14
CA ILE A 99 5.79 -1.88 -1.19
C ILE A 99 4.62 -2.14 -2.12
N ALA A 100 3.42 -1.90 -1.64
CA ALA A 100 2.21 -2.01 -2.45
C ALA A 100 1.21 -0.90 -2.08
N GLN A 101 0.16 -0.77 -2.89
CA GLN A 101 -0.91 0.18 -2.69
C GLN A 101 -2.25 -0.52 -2.92
N MET A 102 -3.25 -0.18 -2.11
CA MET A 102 -4.65 -0.57 -2.30
C MET A 102 -5.59 0.56 -1.90
N VAL A 103 -6.76 0.61 -2.52
CA VAL A 103 -7.91 1.29 -1.91
C VAL A 103 -8.45 0.36 -0.82
N ALA A 104 -8.35 0.79 0.43
CA ALA A 104 -8.57 -0.06 1.60
C ALA A 104 -9.21 0.72 2.76
N LYS A 105 -9.73 -0.03 3.72
CA LYS A 105 -10.18 0.48 5.02
C LYS A 105 -9.04 0.40 6.03
N ASP A 106 -9.05 1.32 6.97
CA ASP A 106 -8.24 1.23 8.18
C ASP A 106 -9.14 1.53 9.41
N PRO A 107 -9.69 0.48 10.03
CA PRO A 107 -10.58 0.64 11.19
C PRO A 107 -9.92 1.32 12.39
N GLU A 108 -8.58 1.23 12.54
CA GLU A 108 -7.83 1.92 13.59
C GLU A 108 -7.84 3.45 13.41
N LEU A 109 -8.05 3.91 12.17
CA LEU A 109 -8.17 5.32 11.86
C LEU A 109 -9.64 5.76 11.76
N MET A 110 -10.43 5.06 10.94
CA MET A 110 -11.86 5.34 10.77
C MET A 110 -12.58 4.18 10.06
N GLU A 111 -13.61 3.59 10.70
CA GLU A 111 -14.30 2.39 10.19
C GLU A 111 -15.04 2.60 8.87
N ASP A 112 -15.73 3.73 8.72
CA ASP A 112 -16.69 3.96 7.62
C ASP A 112 -16.06 4.60 6.37
N ARG A 113 -14.73 4.62 6.28
CA ARG A 113 -14.03 5.30 5.20
C ARG A 113 -13.09 4.37 4.45
N VAL A 114 -12.93 4.69 3.17
CA VAL A 114 -11.91 4.08 2.32
C VAL A 114 -10.82 5.11 2.02
N PHE A 115 -9.61 4.61 1.98
CA PHE A 115 -8.40 5.40 1.79
C PHE A 115 -7.61 4.79 0.63
N ASN A 116 -6.87 5.61 -0.09
CA ASN A 116 -5.82 5.13 -0.96
C ASN A 116 -4.56 4.99 -0.10
N ILE A 117 -4.15 3.75 0.19
CA ILE A 117 -3.08 3.45 1.16
C ILE A 117 -1.90 2.79 0.48
N ALA A 118 -0.72 3.43 0.53
CA ALA A 118 0.54 2.75 0.31
C ALA A 118 1.04 2.14 1.61
N PHE A 119 1.54 0.92 1.55
CA PHE A 119 2.04 0.22 2.72
C PHE A 119 3.33 -0.54 2.41
N VAL A 120 4.09 -0.82 3.45
CA VAL A 120 5.31 -1.62 3.38
C VAL A 120 5.16 -2.85 4.27
N ILE A 121 5.46 -4.01 3.69
CA ILE A 121 5.54 -5.27 4.41
C ILE A 121 7.03 -5.65 4.54
N ASP A 122 7.45 -6.04 5.74
CA ASP A 122 8.82 -6.47 6.01
C ASP A 122 9.03 -7.97 5.66
N PRO A 123 10.30 -8.46 5.61
CA PRO A 123 10.60 -9.87 5.37
C PRO A 123 10.08 -10.83 6.44
N GLN A 124 9.54 -10.33 7.55
CA GLN A 124 8.84 -11.11 8.57
C GLN A 124 7.33 -11.17 8.33
N GLY A 125 6.84 -10.55 7.25
CA GLY A 125 5.45 -10.53 6.83
C GLY A 125 4.57 -9.51 7.56
N ARG A 126 5.16 -8.55 8.25
CA ARG A 126 4.45 -7.53 9.03
C ARG A 126 4.26 -6.25 8.21
N VAL A 127 3.11 -5.63 8.29
CA VAL A 127 2.90 -4.26 7.81
C VAL A 127 3.63 -3.31 8.75
N VAL A 128 4.69 -2.67 8.27
CA VAL A 128 5.56 -1.77 9.05
C VAL A 128 5.41 -0.30 8.68
N HIS A 129 4.58 0.00 7.69
CA HIS A 129 4.33 1.35 7.22
C HIS A 129 2.96 1.43 6.55
N LYS A 130 2.24 2.52 6.80
CA LYS A 130 1.02 2.91 6.09
C LYS A 130 1.10 4.40 5.80
N HIS A 131 0.90 4.79 4.56
CA HIS A 131 0.78 6.18 4.12
C HIS A 131 -0.54 6.36 3.38
N TYR A 132 -1.31 7.36 3.78
CA TYR A 132 -2.62 7.68 3.20
C TYR A 132 -2.45 8.83 2.22
N LYS A 133 -2.87 8.62 0.97
CA LYS A 133 -2.76 9.62 -0.09
C LYS A 133 -3.39 10.94 0.34
N THR A 134 -2.62 12.01 0.19
CA THR A 134 -3.00 13.36 0.63
C THR A 134 -3.54 14.23 -0.50
N ALA A 135 -3.09 13.98 -1.75
CA ALA A 135 -3.50 14.72 -2.93
C ALA A 135 -4.18 13.78 -3.95
N PHE A 136 -5.41 14.11 -4.31
CA PHE A 136 -6.21 13.30 -5.23
C PHE A 136 -6.31 13.94 -6.61
N TYR A 137 -6.34 13.06 -7.63
CA TYR A 137 -6.85 13.45 -8.93
C TYR A 137 -8.38 13.62 -8.86
N GLN A 138 -8.91 14.52 -9.68
CA GLN A 138 -10.36 14.73 -9.78
C GLN A 138 -11.09 13.38 -9.99
N ARG A 139 -12.04 13.03 -9.12
CA ARG A 139 -12.86 11.83 -9.13
C ARG A 139 -12.34 10.61 -8.34
N GLU A 140 -11.30 10.74 -7.55
CA GLU A 140 -10.98 9.71 -6.58
C GLU A 140 -11.92 9.86 -5.36
N PRO A 141 -12.72 8.83 -5.01
CA PRO A 141 -13.71 8.92 -3.92
C PRO A 141 -13.11 8.60 -2.54
N ASN A 142 -11.79 8.59 -2.45
CA ASN A 142 -11.08 8.21 -1.24
C ASN A 142 -11.06 9.35 -0.23
N THR A 143 -10.88 9.01 1.03
CA THR A 143 -10.73 9.97 2.13
C THR A 143 -9.27 10.38 2.27
N ALA A 144 -9.00 11.69 2.31
CA ALA A 144 -7.68 12.23 2.62
C ALA A 144 -7.52 12.47 4.12
N PRO A 145 -6.28 12.55 4.63
CA PRO A 145 -6.02 13.02 6.00
C PRO A 145 -6.65 14.38 6.32
N SER A 146 -6.73 15.28 5.35
CA SER A 146 -7.39 16.59 5.49
C SER A 146 -8.88 16.50 5.77
N ASP A 147 -9.57 15.48 5.24
CA ASP A 147 -11.01 15.29 5.43
C ASP A 147 -11.36 14.83 6.84
N ILE A 148 -10.39 14.25 7.54
CA ILE A 148 -10.52 13.72 8.90
C ILE A 148 -9.51 14.37 9.85
N TRP A 149 -9.18 15.63 9.61
CA TRP A 149 -8.16 16.37 10.38
C TRP A 149 -8.38 16.35 11.87
N ASN A 150 -9.63 16.43 12.33
CA ASN A 150 -10.00 16.35 13.73
C ASN A 150 -9.64 14.98 14.36
N ILE A 151 -9.60 13.90 13.59
CA ILE A 151 -9.15 12.58 14.05
C ILE A 151 -7.63 12.58 14.19
N TYR A 152 -6.92 13.15 13.22
CA TYR A 152 -5.47 13.32 13.30
C TYR A 152 -5.05 14.13 14.52
N LEU A 153 -5.70 15.27 14.78
CA LEU A 153 -5.44 16.08 15.97
C LEU A 153 -5.68 15.31 17.27
N ARG A 154 -6.76 14.53 17.35
CA ARG A 154 -7.04 13.70 18.53
C ARG A 154 -6.02 12.60 18.76
N LYS A 155 -5.56 11.96 17.67
CA LYS A 155 -4.65 10.78 17.72
C LYS A 155 -3.19 11.20 17.95
N TYR A 156 -2.75 12.29 17.32
CA TYR A 156 -1.34 12.69 17.25
C TYR A 156 -1.03 14.02 17.99
N GLY A 157 -2.07 14.73 18.45
CA GLY A 157 -1.93 16.07 19.06
C GLY A 157 -1.82 17.18 18.00
N ASP A 158 -1.52 18.39 18.45
CA ASP A 158 -1.42 19.60 17.63
C ASP A 158 0.03 20.02 17.31
N ASP A 159 1.01 19.20 17.71
CA ASP A 159 2.41 19.43 17.38
C ASP A 159 2.65 19.27 15.87
N PRO A 160 3.14 20.31 15.17
CA PRO A 160 3.29 20.28 13.72
C PRO A 160 4.23 19.18 13.21
N LEU A 161 5.29 18.85 13.96
CA LEU A 161 6.24 17.82 13.57
C LEU A 161 5.64 16.42 13.68
N ARG A 162 4.89 16.16 14.76
CA ARG A 162 4.17 14.89 14.94
C ARG A 162 3.10 14.70 13.87
N LEU A 163 2.35 15.75 13.55
CA LEU A 163 1.34 15.72 12.49
C LEU A 163 2.00 15.47 11.13
N PHE A 164 3.10 16.15 10.82
CA PHE A 164 3.87 15.92 9.59
C PHE A 164 4.34 14.46 9.51
N GLN A 165 4.90 13.91 10.59
CA GLN A 165 5.36 12.51 10.64
C GLN A 165 4.20 11.51 10.55
N ALA A 166 3.00 11.87 11.00
CA ALA A 166 1.81 11.02 10.88
C ALA A 166 1.25 11.02 9.45
N ILE A 167 1.37 12.13 8.72
CA ILE A 167 0.94 12.25 7.32
C ILE A 167 1.97 11.64 6.38
N PHE A 168 3.26 11.90 6.61
CA PHE A 168 4.38 11.39 5.83
C PHE A 168 5.27 10.48 6.68
N PRO A 169 4.78 9.29 7.04
CA PRO A 169 5.55 8.37 7.88
C PRO A 169 6.76 7.81 7.14
N VAL A 170 7.76 7.40 7.90
CA VAL A 170 8.97 6.76 7.38
C VAL A 170 9.23 5.48 8.17
N ALA A 171 9.26 4.35 7.50
CA ALA A 171 9.70 3.09 8.09
C ALA A 171 11.22 3.04 8.18
N ARG A 172 11.73 2.75 9.37
CA ARG A 172 13.16 2.47 9.59
C ARG A 172 13.39 0.99 9.40
N THR A 173 14.17 0.63 8.39
CA THR A 173 14.40 -0.77 7.99
C THR A 173 15.89 -1.09 7.89
N GLU A 174 16.21 -2.37 7.81
CA GLU A 174 17.60 -2.83 7.64
C GLU A 174 18.21 -2.41 6.31
N ILE A 175 17.37 -2.18 5.28
CA ILE A 175 17.82 -1.75 3.95
C ILE A 175 17.86 -0.23 3.80
N GLY A 176 17.45 0.52 4.82
CA GLY A 176 17.39 1.98 4.85
C GLY A 176 16.03 2.49 5.28
N ASN A 177 15.86 3.80 5.24
CA ASN A 177 14.58 4.44 5.53
C ASN A 177 13.69 4.38 4.29
N ILE A 178 12.44 3.92 4.46
CA ILE A 178 11.45 3.83 3.38
C ILE A 178 10.31 4.79 3.67
N GLY A 179 10.11 5.75 2.79
CA GLY A 179 8.90 6.57 2.70
C GLY A 179 8.18 6.28 1.39
N THR A 180 6.88 6.49 1.35
CA THR A 180 6.07 6.29 0.13
C THR A 180 5.31 7.56 -0.20
N LEU A 181 5.14 7.82 -1.49
CA LEU A 181 4.26 8.82 -2.06
C LEU A 181 3.41 8.16 -3.15
N ILE A 182 2.21 8.66 -3.37
CA ILE A 182 1.27 8.06 -4.32
C ILE A 182 0.90 9.11 -5.39
N CYS A 183 1.26 8.82 -6.65
CA CYS A 183 0.85 9.60 -7.83
C CYS A 183 1.21 11.10 -7.74
N ALA A 184 0.22 11.97 -7.49
CA ALA A 184 0.33 13.43 -7.56
C ALA A 184 0.88 14.11 -6.30
N GLU A 185 1.35 13.34 -5.33
CA GLU A 185 1.94 13.87 -4.09
C GLU A 185 3.34 14.43 -4.24
#